data_7cc1e07b447b28f4f0d8cf4fa5580e91
#
_entry.id   7cc1e07b447b28f4f0d8cf4fa5580e91
#
_cell.length_a   1.000
_cell.length_b   1.000
_cell.length_c   1.000
_cell.angle_alpha   90.00
_cell.angle_beta   90.00
_cell.angle_gamma   90.00
#
_symmetry.space_group_name_H-M   'P 1'
#
loop_
_entity.id
_entity.type
_entity.pdbx_description
1 polymer ?
#
loop_
_entity_poly.entity_id
_entity_poly.type
_entity_poly.pdbx_seq_one_letter_code
_entity_poly.pdbx_strand_id
1 'polypeptide(L)'
;MIIEAGAAAMIAVAAHSPFGETERATGRWLPYLRLLAAIGLTGLAILALQLGAVGENLNGGIAVLARNVIGFTGLGLLCSLVTGGLLAWTLPMGYMTFCQYALLEDWTAPWAWPVRPPADRGAWICACAVFAGGLLLFTIRGPRARLSDDS
;
A
#
# COMPACT_ATOMS: atom_id res chain seq x y z
N MET A 1 -7.59 -8.72 7.08
CA MET A 1 -7.91 -7.56 6.21
C MET A 1 -7.73 -6.21 6.89
N ILE A 2 -8.36 -5.90 8.05
CA ILE A 2 -8.19 -4.60 8.73
C ILE A 2 -6.72 -4.35 9.12
N ILE A 3 -6.06 -5.36 9.66
CA ILE A 3 -4.64 -5.30 10.07
C ILE A 3 -3.73 -5.06 8.85
N GLU A 4 -4.02 -5.70 7.73
CA GLU A 4 -3.28 -5.56 6.47
C GLU A 4 -3.43 -4.16 5.87
N ALA A 5 -4.65 -3.63 5.86
CA ALA A 5 -4.93 -2.26 5.42
C ALA A 5 -4.29 -1.22 6.37
N GLY A 6 -4.30 -1.49 7.68
CA GLY A 6 -3.63 -0.68 8.69
C GLY A 6 -2.10 -0.66 8.50
N ALA A 7 -1.50 -1.83 8.27
CA ALA A 7 -0.06 -1.93 7.99
C ALA A 7 0.32 -1.17 6.71
N ALA A 8 -0.46 -1.31 5.65
CA ALA A 8 -0.24 -0.58 4.40
C ALA A 8 -0.39 0.94 4.57
N ALA A 9 -1.35 1.38 5.37
CA ALA A 9 -1.51 2.79 5.70
C ALA A 9 -0.31 3.34 6.47
N MET A 10 0.22 2.60 7.44
CA MET A 10 1.44 2.97 8.17
C MET A 10 2.66 3.05 7.25
N ILE A 11 2.80 2.13 6.30
CA ILE A 11 3.87 2.16 5.30
C ILE A 11 3.77 3.43 4.45
N ALA A 12 2.58 3.77 3.96
CA ALA A 12 2.37 4.95 3.14
C ALA A 12 2.68 6.26 3.90
N VAL A 13 2.31 6.33 5.19
CA VAL A 13 2.64 7.46 6.06
C VAL A 13 4.14 7.50 6.37
N ALA A 14 4.76 6.36 6.71
CA ALA A 14 6.18 6.27 7.01
C ALA A 14 7.06 6.61 5.79
N ALA A 15 6.65 6.19 4.60
CA ALA A 15 7.35 6.53 3.36
C ALA A 15 7.30 8.03 3.03
N HIS A 16 6.35 8.77 3.63
CA HIS A 16 6.18 10.21 3.39
C HIS A 16 7.04 11.09 4.31
N SER A 17 7.36 10.64 5.53
CA SER A 17 7.72 11.51 6.64
C SER A 17 9.19 11.95 6.81
N PRO A 18 10.27 11.20 6.48
CA PRO A 18 11.57 11.54 7.07
C PRO A 18 12.53 12.40 6.25
N PHE A 19 12.22 12.78 5.00
CA PHE A 19 13.28 13.26 4.08
C PHE A 19 13.18 14.74 3.67
N GLY A 20 12.30 15.53 4.24
CA GLY A 20 12.01 16.90 3.77
C GLY A 20 13.20 17.86 3.68
N GLU A 21 14.17 17.80 4.57
CA GLU A 21 15.36 18.68 4.54
C GLU A 21 16.57 18.03 3.85
N THR A 22 16.75 16.72 4.02
CA THR A 22 17.83 15.96 3.36
C THR A 22 17.60 15.75 1.86
N GLU A 23 16.37 15.91 1.39
CA GLU A 23 16.01 15.79 -0.03
C GLU A 23 16.77 16.76 -0.93
N ARG A 24 17.01 17.98 -0.46
CA ARG A 24 17.73 19.01 -1.25
C ARG A 24 19.21 18.71 -1.45
N ALA A 25 19.80 17.89 -0.57
CA ALA A 25 21.22 17.54 -0.62
C ALA A 25 21.52 16.27 -1.44
N THR A 26 20.53 15.36 -1.62
CA THR A 26 20.77 14.00 -2.15
C THR A 26 20.44 13.86 -3.65
N GLY A 27 19.82 14.87 -4.28
CA GLY A 27 19.61 15.02 -5.72
C GLY A 27 19.25 13.73 -6.50
N ARG A 28 20.24 13.12 -7.13
CA ARG A 28 20.10 12.05 -8.12
C ARG A 28 19.72 10.66 -7.54
N TRP A 29 19.99 10.43 -6.25
CA TRP A 29 19.75 9.15 -5.58
C TRP A 29 18.39 9.05 -4.89
N LEU A 30 17.67 10.14 -4.79
CA LEU A 30 16.39 10.23 -4.08
C LEU A 30 15.33 9.24 -4.57
N PRO A 31 15.08 9.09 -5.90
CA PRO A 31 14.08 8.11 -6.38
C PRO A 31 14.46 6.68 -6.01
N TYR A 32 15.73 6.33 -6.00
CA TYR A 32 16.19 5.00 -5.58
C TYR A 32 15.99 4.75 -4.09
N LEU A 33 16.23 5.75 -3.25
CA LEU A 33 15.99 5.66 -1.81
C LEU A 33 14.50 5.50 -1.50
N ARG A 34 13.64 6.23 -2.19
CA ARG A 34 12.17 6.09 -2.07
C ARG A 34 11.71 4.70 -2.51
N LEU A 35 12.24 4.21 -3.62
CA LEU A 35 11.95 2.87 -4.11
C LEU A 35 12.35 1.81 -3.08
N LEU A 36 13.58 1.85 -2.59
CA LEU A 36 14.11 0.92 -1.60
C LEU A 36 13.32 0.98 -0.29
N ALA A 37 12.98 2.18 0.19
CA ALA A 37 12.18 2.35 1.39
C ALA A 37 10.79 1.75 1.23
N ALA A 38 10.09 2.02 0.13
CA ALA A 38 8.75 1.49 -0.11
C ALA A 38 8.75 -0.04 -0.23
N ILE A 39 9.68 -0.62 -0.98
CA ILE A 39 9.82 -2.08 -1.12
C ILE A 39 10.23 -2.71 0.21
N GLY A 40 11.23 -2.14 0.90
CA GLY A 40 11.73 -2.63 2.18
C GLY A 40 10.67 -2.62 3.26
N LEU A 41 9.92 -1.52 3.40
CA LEU A 41 8.81 -1.42 4.36
C LEU A 41 7.69 -2.40 4.03
N THR A 42 7.35 -2.57 2.74
CA THR A 42 6.34 -3.54 2.31
C THR A 42 6.77 -4.97 2.64
N GLY A 43 8.02 -5.33 2.34
CA GLY A 43 8.58 -6.63 2.67
C GLY A 43 8.62 -6.88 4.18
N LEU A 44 9.06 -5.88 4.96
CA LEU A 44 9.09 -5.96 6.42
C LEU A 44 7.69 -6.14 7.03
N ALA A 45 6.69 -5.42 6.51
CA ALA A 45 5.31 -5.56 6.94
C ALA A 45 4.75 -6.95 6.64
N ILE A 46 5.02 -7.50 5.45
CA ILE A 46 4.62 -8.88 5.11
C ILE A 46 5.27 -9.86 6.09
N LEU A 47 6.57 -9.74 6.34
CA LEU A 47 7.28 -10.60 7.27
C LEU A 47 6.74 -10.49 8.70
N ALA A 48 6.52 -9.28 9.20
CA ALA A 48 5.99 -9.03 10.53
C ALA A 48 4.58 -9.64 10.71
N LEU A 49 3.71 -9.47 9.71
CA LEU A 49 2.37 -10.03 9.73
C LEU A 49 2.39 -11.56 9.63
N GLN A 50 3.32 -12.14 8.87
CA GLN A 50 3.50 -13.58 8.79
C GLN A 50 3.97 -14.17 10.13
N LEU A 51 4.93 -13.51 10.78
CA LEU A 51 5.42 -13.92 12.10
C LEU A 51 4.33 -13.81 13.17
N GLY A 52 3.54 -12.74 13.15
CA GLY A 52 2.41 -12.56 14.07
C GLY A 52 1.26 -13.55 13.84
N ALA A 53 1.18 -14.12 12.65
CA ALA A 53 0.15 -15.09 12.26
C ALA A 53 0.58 -16.55 12.49
N VAL A 54 1.77 -16.79 13.03
CA VAL A 54 2.26 -18.14 13.35
C VAL A 54 1.36 -18.75 14.45
N GLY A 55 0.68 -19.85 14.12
CA GLY A 55 -0.27 -20.53 15.03
C GLY A 55 -1.74 -20.19 14.81
N GLU A 56 -2.05 -19.18 14.00
CA GLU A 56 -3.42 -18.83 13.63
C GLU A 56 -3.82 -19.48 12.31
N ASN A 57 -5.05 -20.04 12.26
CA ASN A 57 -5.62 -20.54 11.00
C ASN A 57 -6.08 -19.34 10.14
N LEU A 58 -5.17 -18.75 9.39
CA LEU A 58 -5.50 -17.68 8.46
C LEU A 58 -6.36 -18.20 7.31
N ASN A 59 -7.59 -17.68 7.19
CA ASN A 59 -8.43 -17.93 6.03
C ASN A 59 -7.74 -17.43 4.75
N GLY A 60 -7.28 -18.38 3.92
CA GLY A 60 -6.55 -18.09 2.68
C GLY A 60 -5.02 -18.04 2.80
N GLY A 61 -4.46 -18.17 4.01
CA GLY A 61 -3.03 -18.33 4.23
C GLY A 61 -2.18 -17.09 3.91
N ILE A 62 -0.88 -17.30 3.93
CA ILE A 62 0.18 -16.30 3.71
C ILE A 62 0.04 -15.61 2.35
N ALA A 63 -0.44 -16.32 1.32
CA ALA A 63 -0.58 -15.78 -0.03
C ALA A 63 -1.61 -14.65 -0.11
N VAL A 64 -2.77 -14.79 0.55
CA VAL A 64 -3.79 -13.73 0.59
C VAL A 64 -3.28 -12.51 1.34
N LEU A 65 -2.61 -12.73 2.48
CA LEU A 65 -2.02 -11.67 3.28
C LEU A 65 -1.00 -10.87 2.46
N ALA A 66 -0.06 -11.54 1.79
CA ALA A 66 0.96 -10.89 0.97
C ALA A 66 0.32 -10.09 -0.17
N ARG A 67 -0.64 -10.67 -0.91
CA ARG A 67 -1.38 -10.01 -1.97
C ARG A 67 -2.08 -8.75 -1.48
N ASN A 68 -2.75 -8.83 -0.35
CA ASN A 68 -3.49 -7.71 0.21
C ASN A 68 -2.56 -6.57 0.65
N VAL A 69 -1.46 -6.88 1.35
CA VAL A 69 -0.47 -5.87 1.73
C VAL A 69 0.12 -5.19 0.51
N ILE A 70 0.50 -5.94 -0.53
CA ILE A 70 1.02 -5.39 -1.79
C ILE A 70 -0.01 -4.43 -2.42
N GLY A 71 -1.24 -4.88 -2.62
CA GLY A 71 -2.29 -4.07 -3.25
C GLY A 71 -2.64 -2.80 -2.44
N PHE A 72 -2.84 -2.93 -1.14
CA PHE A 72 -3.15 -1.80 -0.26
C PHE A 72 -1.99 -0.80 -0.16
N THR A 73 -0.74 -1.27 -0.14
CA THR A 73 0.42 -0.37 -0.17
C THR A 73 0.44 0.43 -1.47
N GLY A 74 0.16 -0.19 -2.62
CA GLY A 74 0.02 0.52 -3.89
C GLY A 74 -1.04 1.61 -3.85
N LEU A 75 -2.23 1.31 -3.31
CA LEU A 75 -3.30 2.31 -3.11
C LEU A 75 -2.87 3.44 -2.17
N GLY A 76 -2.19 3.12 -1.07
CA GLY A 76 -1.67 4.12 -0.13
C GLY A 76 -0.65 5.06 -0.78
N LEU A 77 0.26 4.52 -1.60
CA LEU A 77 1.23 5.32 -2.36
C LEU A 77 0.52 6.23 -3.38
N LEU A 78 -0.48 5.73 -4.11
CA LEU A 78 -1.29 6.55 -5.02
C LEU A 78 -2.04 7.65 -4.29
N CYS A 79 -2.65 7.33 -3.15
CA CYS A 79 -3.35 8.31 -2.33
C CYS A 79 -2.40 9.40 -1.83
N SER A 80 -1.20 9.04 -1.38
CA SER A 80 -0.19 9.99 -0.89
C SER A 80 0.24 11.01 -1.92
N LEU A 81 0.19 10.66 -3.21
CA LEU A 81 0.50 11.57 -4.33
C LEU A 81 -0.57 12.66 -4.53
N VAL A 82 -1.82 12.35 -4.20
CA VAL A 82 -2.95 13.25 -4.44
C VAL A 82 -3.27 14.08 -3.19
N THR A 83 -3.36 13.41 -2.04
CA THR A 83 -3.86 14.01 -0.79
C THR A 83 -2.75 14.38 0.19
N GLY A 84 -1.52 13.97 -0.08
CA GLY A 84 -0.41 14.07 0.85
C GLY A 84 -0.39 12.93 1.89
N GLY A 85 0.72 12.81 2.64
CA GLY A 85 0.96 11.67 3.52
C GLY A 85 -0.06 11.46 4.64
N LEU A 86 -0.64 12.54 5.16
CA LEU A 86 -1.62 12.47 6.26
C LEU A 86 -2.91 11.72 5.90
N LEU A 87 -3.34 11.80 4.65
CA LEU A 87 -4.57 11.17 4.16
C LEU A 87 -4.30 9.90 3.33
N ALA A 88 -3.06 9.41 3.29
CA ALA A 88 -2.67 8.24 2.51
C ALA A 88 -3.42 6.95 2.91
N TRP A 89 -3.96 6.91 4.13
CA TRP A 89 -4.74 5.79 4.64
C TRP A 89 -6.19 5.75 4.16
N THR A 90 -6.73 6.87 3.68
CA THR A 90 -8.17 6.98 3.36
C THR A 90 -8.58 6.09 2.19
N LEU A 91 -7.75 6.00 1.16
CA LEU A 91 -8.04 5.21 -0.04
C LEU A 91 -7.96 3.70 0.24
N PRO A 92 -6.93 3.15 0.92
CA PRO A 92 -6.92 1.75 1.33
C PRO A 92 -8.11 1.36 2.19
N MET A 93 -8.47 2.20 3.18
CA MET A 93 -9.60 1.93 4.06
C MET A 93 -10.95 2.01 3.34
N GLY A 94 -11.17 3.03 2.53
CA GLY A 94 -12.37 3.18 1.71
C GLY A 94 -12.53 2.02 0.72
N TYR A 95 -11.45 1.64 0.06
CA TYR A 95 -11.46 0.51 -0.85
C TYR A 95 -11.73 -0.82 -0.14
N MET A 96 -11.17 -1.04 1.04
CA MET A 96 -11.45 -2.21 1.86
C MET A 96 -12.94 -2.30 2.22
N THR A 97 -13.54 -1.17 2.66
CA THR A 97 -14.97 -1.11 2.98
C THR A 97 -15.82 -1.42 1.76
N PHE A 98 -15.45 -0.90 0.59
CA PHE A 98 -16.12 -1.18 -0.66
C PHE A 98 -16.01 -2.66 -1.07
N CYS A 99 -14.86 -3.29 -0.88
CA CYS A 99 -14.69 -4.72 -1.15
C CYS A 99 -15.52 -5.61 -0.20
N GLN A 100 -15.75 -5.19 1.05
CA GLN A 100 -16.65 -5.90 1.96
C GLN A 100 -18.09 -5.86 1.45
N TYR A 101 -18.54 -4.72 0.92
CA TYR A 101 -19.84 -4.60 0.28
C TYR A 101 -19.92 -5.50 -0.98
N ALA A 102 -18.89 -5.49 -1.82
CA ALA A 102 -18.82 -6.35 -3.00
C ALA A 102 -18.89 -7.86 -2.66
N LEU A 103 -18.37 -8.26 -1.49
CA LEU A 103 -18.48 -9.62 -0.99
C LEU A 103 -19.94 -9.99 -0.66
N LEU A 104 -20.72 -9.06 -0.11
CA LEU A 104 -22.13 -9.29 0.21
C LEU A 104 -22.99 -9.46 -1.05
N GLU A 105 -22.58 -8.86 -2.15
CA GLU A 105 -23.25 -8.90 -3.46
C GLU A 105 -22.66 -9.98 -4.39
N ASP A 106 -21.84 -10.90 -3.88
CA ASP A 106 -21.20 -11.99 -4.64
C ASP A 106 -20.45 -11.54 -5.91
N TRP A 107 -19.86 -10.36 -5.89
CA TRP A 107 -19.11 -9.85 -7.03
C TRP A 107 -17.81 -10.62 -7.25
N THR A 108 -17.66 -11.17 -8.45
CA THR A 108 -16.51 -12.02 -8.82
C THR A 108 -15.40 -11.30 -9.58
N ALA A 109 -15.43 -9.97 -9.61
CA ALA A 109 -14.49 -9.17 -10.38
C ALA A 109 -13.03 -9.23 -9.83
N PRO A 110 -12.01 -9.29 -10.69
CA PRO A 110 -10.59 -9.37 -10.27
C PRO A 110 -10.11 -8.17 -9.45
N TRP A 111 -10.71 -7.01 -9.65
CA TRP A 111 -10.38 -5.80 -8.90
C TRP A 111 -10.78 -5.92 -7.41
N ALA A 112 -11.72 -6.78 -7.03
CA ALA A 112 -12.05 -7.06 -5.64
C ALA A 112 -11.05 -8.05 -5.00
N TRP A 113 -9.75 -7.90 -5.28
CA TRP A 113 -8.71 -8.84 -4.86
C TRP A 113 -8.71 -9.19 -3.37
N PRO A 114 -9.04 -8.29 -2.40
CA PRO A 114 -8.96 -8.65 -0.98
C PRO A 114 -9.90 -9.80 -0.57
N VAL A 115 -11.02 -9.94 -1.28
CA VAL A 115 -12.07 -10.94 -0.99
C VAL A 115 -12.01 -12.16 -1.91
N ARG A 116 -11.07 -12.20 -2.86
CA ARG A 116 -10.91 -13.31 -3.81
C ARG A 116 -10.09 -14.48 -3.22
N PRO A 117 -10.31 -15.72 -3.71
CA PRO A 117 -9.53 -16.87 -3.31
C PRO A 117 -8.01 -16.68 -3.48
N PRO A 118 -7.17 -17.38 -2.70
CA PRO A 118 -5.71 -17.25 -2.75
C PRO A 118 -5.11 -17.58 -4.11
N ALA A 119 -5.72 -18.51 -4.85
CA ALA A 119 -5.24 -18.98 -6.15
C ALA A 119 -5.71 -18.13 -7.35
N ASP A 120 -6.49 -17.06 -7.12
CA ASP A 120 -7.01 -16.21 -8.18
C ASP A 120 -5.90 -15.37 -8.82
N ARG A 121 -5.51 -15.76 -10.04
CA ARG A 121 -4.46 -15.07 -10.82
C ARG A 121 -4.86 -13.64 -11.19
N GLY A 122 -6.13 -13.40 -11.49
CA GLY A 122 -6.63 -12.07 -11.83
C GLY A 122 -6.49 -11.09 -10.66
N ALA A 123 -6.80 -11.54 -9.46
CA ALA A 123 -6.63 -10.78 -8.23
C ALA A 123 -5.17 -10.45 -7.93
N TRP A 124 -4.24 -11.39 -8.15
CA TRP A 124 -2.80 -11.16 -8.03
C TRP A 124 -2.28 -10.14 -9.04
N ILE A 125 -2.67 -10.28 -10.31
CA ILE A 125 -2.26 -9.34 -11.38
C ILE A 125 -2.76 -7.93 -11.03
N CYS A 126 -4.01 -7.79 -10.58
CA CYS A 126 -4.58 -6.50 -10.23
C CYS A 126 -3.84 -5.84 -9.06
N ALA A 127 -3.58 -6.58 -7.97
CA ALA A 127 -2.85 -6.08 -6.80
C ALA A 127 -1.42 -5.67 -7.17
N CYS A 128 -0.70 -6.48 -7.95
CA CYS A 128 0.65 -6.17 -8.41
C CYS A 128 0.68 -4.98 -9.36
N ALA A 129 -0.30 -4.83 -10.26
CA ALA A 129 -0.39 -3.69 -11.17
C ALA A 129 -0.62 -2.38 -10.41
N VAL A 130 -1.50 -2.38 -9.41
CA VAL A 130 -1.75 -1.21 -8.55
C VAL A 130 -0.50 -0.85 -7.75
N PHE A 131 0.21 -1.85 -7.21
CA PHE A 131 1.47 -1.62 -6.49
C PHE A 131 2.55 -1.04 -7.40
N ALA A 132 2.77 -1.65 -8.56
CA ALA A 132 3.77 -1.19 -9.54
C ALA A 132 3.46 0.23 -10.03
N GLY A 133 2.21 0.53 -10.35
CA GLY A 133 1.76 1.86 -10.74
C GLY A 133 1.94 2.90 -9.63
N GLY A 134 1.56 2.56 -8.40
CA GLY A 134 1.76 3.41 -7.22
C GLY A 134 3.23 3.68 -6.96
N LEU A 135 4.05 2.64 -7.00
CA LEU A 135 5.50 2.73 -6.79
C LEU A 135 6.17 3.59 -7.87
N LEU A 136 5.83 3.36 -9.14
CA LEU A 136 6.37 4.13 -10.27
C LEU A 136 6.03 5.62 -10.15
N LEU A 137 4.78 5.94 -9.91
CA LEU A 137 4.35 7.33 -9.78
C LEU A 137 4.94 7.99 -8.55
N PHE A 138 5.02 7.28 -7.43
CA PHE A 138 5.62 7.78 -6.20
C PHE A 138 7.13 8.07 -6.37
N THR A 139 7.85 7.22 -7.08
CA THR A 139 9.29 7.42 -7.34
C THR A 139 9.55 8.60 -8.28
N ILE A 140 8.70 8.78 -9.32
CA ILE A 140 8.88 9.84 -10.32
C ILE A 140 8.45 11.21 -9.78
N ARG A 141 7.26 11.29 -9.16
CA ARG A 141 6.68 12.58 -8.73
C ARG A 141 7.05 12.98 -7.32
N GLY A 142 7.35 12.01 -6.45
CA GLY A 142 7.49 12.22 -5.02
C GLY A 142 6.17 12.61 -4.34
N PRO A 143 6.12 12.58 -3.00
CA PRO A 143 4.96 13.04 -2.27
C PRO A 143 4.78 14.55 -2.43
N ARG A 144 3.54 15.02 -2.57
CA ARG A 144 3.24 16.46 -2.57
C ARG A 144 3.60 17.06 -1.21
N ALA A 145 4.61 17.93 -1.18
CA ALA A 145 4.82 18.81 -0.05
C ALA A 145 3.57 19.70 0.08
N ARG A 146 2.96 19.75 1.26
CA ARG A 146 2.01 20.83 1.58
C ARG A 146 2.79 22.12 1.45
N LEU A 147 2.38 22.99 0.53
CA LEU A 147 2.77 24.39 0.61
C LEU A 147 2.21 24.88 1.94
N SER A 148 3.08 25.06 2.95
CA SER A 148 2.71 25.83 4.12
C SER A 148 2.43 27.23 3.59
N ASP A 149 1.17 27.62 3.65
CA ASP A 149 0.73 29.00 3.47
C ASP A 149 1.35 29.80 4.64
N ASP A 150 2.58 30.27 4.42
CA ASP A 150 3.19 31.29 5.24
C ASP A 150 2.63 32.63 4.76
N SER A 151 1.53 33.03 5.37
CA SER A 151 1.03 34.40 5.39
C SER A 151 1.01 34.93 6.80
#